data_39ee85def0ce5e93381ef848df9ff941
#
_entry.id   39ee85def0ce5e93381ef848df9ff941
#
_cell.length_a   1.000
_cell.length_b   1.000
_cell.length_c   1.000
_cell.angle_alpha   90.00
_cell.angle_beta   90.00
_cell.angle_gamma   90.00
#
_symmetry.space_group_name_H-M   'P 1'
#
loop_
_entity.id
_entity.type
_entity.pdbx_description
1 polymer ?
#
loop_
_entity_poly.entity_id
_entity_poly.type
_entity_poly.pdbx_seq_one_letter_code
_entity_poly.pdbx_strand_id
1 'polypeptide(L)'
;MSPRQAAELAQFLRPAIADERVLAALASVPRELFVPESQRDRAYANVALPIGRGQTISQPLVVARMLELLRLELSDRVLDVGTGSGYHAVLLSLLAEHVYTIERHAVLTDAASQTARHLGIDNITFLVGDGWDGWPEQAPFDAINVAAAIGDALPQALEDQLADGGRMVVPVGAAAQHLMLTERKGDQVRRRQLEAVQFVPLVRGN
;
A
#
# COMPACT_ATOMS: atom_id res chain seq x y z
N MET A 1 13.84 -6.10 19.13
CA MET A 1 13.36 -6.23 17.74
C MET A 1 13.09 -7.71 17.51
N SER A 2 11.89 -8.09 17.12
CA SER A 2 11.52 -9.51 17.11
C SER A 2 11.28 -10.01 15.66
N PRO A 3 12.35 -10.42 14.94
CA PRO A 3 12.22 -11.12 13.65
C PRO A 3 11.25 -12.32 13.74
N ARG A 4 11.13 -12.88 14.96
CA ARG A 4 10.23 -13.99 15.25
C ARG A 4 8.75 -13.61 15.09
N GLN A 5 8.33 -12.45 15.57
CA GLN A 5 6.92 -12.02 15.48
C GLN A 5 6.48 -11.71 14.05
N ALA A 6 7.36 -11.14 13.22
CA ALA A 6 7.09 -10.93 11.80
C ALA A 6 6.92 -12.28 11.06
N ALA A 7 7.79 -13.25 11.35
CA ALA A 7 7.68 -14.60 10.79
C ALA A 7 6.41 -15.34 11.27
N GLU A 8 6.04 -15.20 12.55
CA GLU A 8 4.80 -15.75 13.10
C GLU A 8 3.56 -15.14 12.45
N LEU A 9 3.57 -13.82 12.17
CA LEU A 9 2.50 -13.15 11.42
C LEU A 9 2.40 -13.68 10.00
N ALA A 10 3.50 -13.79 9.27
CA ALA A 10 3.50 -14.33 7.90
C ALA A 10 2.98 -15.78 7.88
N GLN A 11 3.38 -16.61 8.85
CA GLN A 11 2.88 -17.96 8.99
C GLN A 11 1.36 -18.01 9.29
N PHE A 12 0.86 -17.09 10.12
CA PHE A 12 -0.58 -16.95 10.40
C PHE A 12 -1.37 -16.57 9.13
N LEU A 13 -0.79 -15.77 8.23
CA LEU A 13 -1.46 -15.31 7.00
C LEU A 13 -1.39 -16.33 5.85
N ARG A 14 -0.49 -17.31 5.91
CA ARG A 14 -0.27 -18.33 4.86
C ARG A 14 -1.53 -19.05 4.35
N PRO A 15 -2.55 -19.40 5.17
CA PRO A 15 -3.76 -20.00 4.64
C PRO A 15 -4.59 -19.12 3.71
N ALA A 16 -4.39 -17.79 3.74
CA ALA A 16 -5.14 -16.81 2.97
C ALA A 16 -4.31 -16.15 1.85
N ILE A 17 -2.98 -16.27 1.87
CA ILE A 17 -2.04 -15.65 0.93
C ILE A 17 -1.19 -16.74 0.28
N ALA A 18 -1.27 -16.86 -1.03
CA ALA A 18 -0.57 -17.87 -1.80
C ALA A 18 0.81 -17.41 -2.30
N ASP A 19 1.03 -16.10 -2.45
CA ASP A 19 2.32 -15.58 -2.93
C ASP A 19 3.37 -15.62 -1.82
N GLU A 20 4.32 -16.57 -1.95
CA GLU A 20 5.43 -16.76 -1.01
C GLU A 20 6.35 -15.53 -0.92
N ARG A 21 6.49 -14.73 -1.98
CA ARG A 21 7.30 -13.50 -1.97
C ARG A 21 6.67 -12.44 -1.07
N VAL A 22 5.34 -12.32 -1.10
CA VAL A 22 4.59 -11.44 -0.20
C VAL A 22 4.75 -11.89 1.25
N LEU A 23 4.63 -13.19 1.52
CA LEU A 23 4.84 -13.74 2.87
C LEU A 23 6.28 -13.53 3.36
N ALA A 24 7.28 -13.69 2.48
CA ALA A 24 8.68 -13.44 2.80
C ALA A 24 8.95 -11.96 3.09
N ALA A 25 8.37 -11.03 2.32
CA ALA A 25 8.46 -9.60 2.57
C ALA A 25 7.87 -9.23 3.94
N LEU A 26 6.67 -9.73 4.26
CA LEU A 26 6.04 -9.53 5.57
C LEU A 26 6.89 -10.08 6.73
N ALA A 27 7.52 -11.24 6.54
CA ALA A 27 8.35 -11.87 7.56
C ALA A 27 9.67 -11.10 7.79
N SER A 28 10.14 -10.32 6.81
CA SER A 28 11.41 -9.59 6.88
C SER A 28 11.27 -8.17 7.44
N VAL A 29 10.06 -7.57 7.38
CA VAL A 29 9.83 -6.17 7.78
C VAL A 29 9.30 -6.08 9.21
N PRO A 30 10.03 -5.43 10.15
CA PRO A 30 9.60 -5.28 11.55
C PRO A 30 8.47 -4.24 11.65
N ARG A 31 7.22 -4.72 11.65
CA ARG A 31 6.02 -3.89 11.63
C ARG A 31 5.91 -2.94 12.83
N GLU A 32 6.50 -3.27 13.97
CA GLU A 32 6.54 -2.41 15.16
C GLU A 32 7.26 -1.07 14.93
N LEU A 33 8.08 -0.94 13.89
CA LEU A 33 8.73 0.33 13.52
C LEU A 33 7.78 1.32 12.85
N PHE A 34 6.61 0.85 12.40
CA PHE A 34 5.61 1.61 11.64
C PHE A 34 4.40 2.01 12.48
N VAL A 35 4.45 1.80 13.78
CA VAL A 35 3.40 2.17 14.72
C VAL A 35 3.95 3.01 15.86
N PRO A 36 3.14 3.90 16.47
CA PRO A 36 3.53 4.60 17.69
C PRO A 36 3.90 3.63 18.82
N GLU A 37 4.74 4.07 19.74
CA GLU A 37 5.19 3.26 20.89
C GLU A 37 4.02 2.64 21.67
N SER A 38 2.94 3.38 21.86
CA SER A 38 1.71 2.92 22.51
C SER A 38 0.97 1.78 21.79
N GLN A 39 1.34 1.47 20.55
CA GLN A 39 0.72 0.41 19.74
C GLN A 39 1.68 -0.77 19.46
N ARG A 40 2.92 -0.71 19.92
CA ARG A 40 3.95 -1.72 19.61
C ARG A 40 3.57 -3.12 20.06
N ASP A 41 2.96 -3.25 21.22
CA ASP A 41 2.50 -4.55 21.76
C ASP A 41 1.45 -5.24 20.86
N ARG A 42 0.77 -4.45 20.03
CA ARG A 42 -0.27 -4.91 19.10
C ARG A 42 0.19 -4.91 17.65
N ALA A 43 1.43 -4.53 17.37
CA ALA A 43 1.92 -4.33 16.01
C ALA A 43 1.72 -5.56 15.10
N TYR A 44 1.80 -6.76 15.67
CA TYR A 44 1.63 -8.03 14.96
C TYR A 44 0.23 -8.65 15.06
N ALA A 45 -0.71 -7.98 15.73
CA ALA A 45 -2.11 -8.37 15.67
C ALA A 45 -2.68 -8.11 14.26
N ASN A 46 -3.55 -9.00 13.79
CA ASN A 46 -4.19 -8.87 12.47
C ASN A 46 -5.34 -7.83 12.52
N VAL A 47 -5.01 -6.59 12.87
CA VAL A 47 -5.93 -5.45 13.00
C VAL A 47 -5.28 -4.18 12.46
N ALA A 48 -6.10 -3.18 12.06
CA ALA A 48 -5.63 -1.83 11.79
C ALA A 48 -5.29 -1.12 13.11
N LEU A 49 -4.26 -0.26 13.11
CA LEU A 49 -3.81 0.48 14.30
C LEU A 49 -3.65 1.97 13.97
N PRO A 50 -3.97 2.88 14.91
CA PRO A 50 -3.79 4.30 14.70
C PRO A 50 -2.31 4.69 14.60
N ILE A 51 -1.99 5.60 13.67
CA ILE A 51 -0.63 6.14 13.46
C ILE A 51 -0.55 7.67 13.63
N GLY A 52 -1.64 8.29 14.06
CA GLY A 52 -1.76 9.74 14.18
C GLY A 52 -2.47 10.37 12.97
N ARG A 53 -2.79 11.67 13.09
CA ARG A 53 -3.48 12.44 12.05
C ARG A 53 -4.83 11.85 11.59
N GLY A 54 -5.49 11.02 12.40
CA GLY A 54 -6.68 10.29 12.01
C GLY A 54 -6.41 9.12 11.05
N GLN A 55 -5.14 8.79 10.79
CA GLN A 55 -4.74 7.72 9.88
C GLN A 55 -4.42 6.42 10.63
N THR A 56 -4.42 5.31 9.89
CA THR A 56 -4.13 3.99 10.43
C THR A 56 -3.12 3.24 9.55
N ILE A 57 -2.30 2.40 10.16
CA ILE A 57 -1.65 1.31 9.43
C ILE A 57 -2.70 0.20 9.20
N SER A 58 -2.85 -0.24 7.97
CA SER A 58 -3.87 -1.23 7.59
C SER A 58 -3.63 -2.59 8.25
N GLN A 59 -4.71 -3.36 8.41
CA GLN A 59 -4.67 -4.75 8.88
C GLN A 59 -3.69 -5.59 8.03
N PRO A 60 -2.80 -6.39 8.64
CA PRO A 60 -1.80 -7.18 7.92
C PRO A 60 -2.36 -8.06 6.81
N LEU A 61 -3.49 -8.74 7.02
CA LEU A 61 -4.13 -9.56 6.00
C LEU A 61 -4.53 -8.73 4.77
N VAL A 62 -5.08 -7.54 4.99
CA VAL A 62 -5.50 -6.65 3.89
C VAL A 62 -4.28 -6.15 3.12
N VAL A 63 -3.21 -5.75 3.83
CA VAL A 63 -1.93 -5.39 3.21
C VAL A 63 -1.40 -6.52 2.31
N ALA A 64 -1.28 -7.72 2.87
CA ALA A 64 -0.80 -8.90 2.15
C ALA A 64 -1.66 -9.20 0.91
N ARG A 65 -2.98 -9.09 1.05
CA ARG A 65 -3.92 -9.33 -0.05
C ARG A 65 -3.78 -8.31 -1.17
N MET A 66 -3.61 -7.02 -0.84
CA MET A 66 -3.38 -5.98 -1.84
C MET A 66 -2.06 -6.22 -2.60
N LEU A 67 -0.98 -6.56 -1.91
CA LEU A 67 0.30 -6.90 -2.53
C LEU A 67 0.18 -8.12 -3.46
N GLU A 68 -0.49 -9.19 -3.02
CA GLU A 68 -0.71 -10.39 -3.82
C GLU A 68 -1.51 -10.10 -5.11
N LEU A 69 -2.55 -9.26 -5.02
CA LEU A 69 -3.37 -8.85 -6.16
C LEU A 69 -2.60 -8.04 -7.19
N LEU A 70 -1.59 -7.29 -6.77
CA LEU A 70 -0.72 -6.54 -7.66
C LEU A 70 0.24 -7.43 -8.46
N ARG A 71 0.52 -8.67 -8.03
CA ARG A 71 1.39 -9.63 -8.76
C ARG A 71 2.68 -9.00 -9.25
N LEU A 72 3.37 -8.30 -8.35
CA LEU A 72 4.54 -7.49 -8.68
C LEU A 72 5.70 -8.32 -9.25
N GLU A 73 6.42 -7.75 -10.20
CA GLU A 73 7.69 -8.22 -10.70
C GLU A 73 8.83 -7.30 -10.25
N LEU A 74 10.05 -7.82 -10.16
CA LEU A 74 11.21 -7.04 -9.69
C LEU A 74 11.59 -5.87 -10.61
N SER A 75 11.05 -5.81 -11.81
CA SER A 75 11.21 -4.72 -12.77
C SER A 75 10.09 -3.68 -12.72
N ASP A 76 9.07 -3.87 -11.87
CA ASP A 76 7.90 -3.01 -11.83
C ASP A 76 8.20 -1.66 -11.19
N ARG A 77 7.63 -0.61 -11.75
CA ARG A 77 7.53 0.73 -11.18
C ARG A 77 6.15 0.89 -10.54
N VAL A 78 6.14 1.17 -9.26
CA VAL A 78 4.90 1.16 -8.46
C VAL A 78 4.57 2.55 -7.94
N LEU A 79 3.30 2.97 -8.10
CA LEU A 79 2.75 4.12 -7.37
C LEU A 79 2.01 3.62 -6.12
N ASP A 80 2.33 4.20 -4.96
CA ASP A 80 1.65 3.97 -3.69
C ASP A 80 0.96 5.26 -3.24
N VAL A 81 -0.37 5.27 -3.21
CA VAL A 81 -1.18 6.43 -2.82
C VAL A 81 -1.66 6.25 -1.38
N GLY A 82 -1.23 7.15 -0.50
CA GLY A 82 -1.48 7.09 0.93
C GLY A 82 -0.34 6.39 1.68
N THR A 83 0.85 6.99 1.69
CA THR A 83 2.05 6.45 2.37
C THR A 83 1.78 6.07 3.81
N GLY A 84 1.03 6.91 4.55
CA GLY A 84 0.72 6.70 5.96
C GLY A 84 1.98 6.45 6.79
N SER A 85 2.08 5.25 7.38
CA SER A 85 3.28 4.84 8.14
C SER A 85 4.49 4.48 7.28
N GLY A 86 4.31 4.27 5.97
CA GLY A 86 5.33 3.75 5.05
C GLY A 86 5.41 2.22 4.99
N TYR A 87 4.57 1.49 5.73
CA TYR A 87 4.63 0.03 5.77
C TYR A 87 4.34 -0.62 4.41
N HIS A 88 3.28 -0.16 3.69
CA HIS A 88 3.01 -0.60 2.31
C HIS A 88 4.18 -0.28 1.39
N ALA A 89 4.66 0.97 1.39
CA ALA A 89 5.76 1.40 0.54
C ALA A 89 7.02 0.54 0.73
N VAL A 90 7.39 0.22 1.98
CA VAL A 90 8.54 -0.66 2.28
C VAL A 90 8.30 -2.10 1.81
N LEU A 91 7.10 -2.66 1.99
CA LEU A 91 6.81 -4.00 1.46
C LEU A 91 6.83 -4.04 -0.06
N LEU A 92 6.26 -3.02 -0.73
CA LEU A 92 6.28 -2.86 -2.18
C LEU A 92 7.72 -2.77 -2.71
N SER A 93 8.61 -2.06 -2.01
CA SER A 93 10.00 -1.87 -2.42
C SER A 93 10.83 -3.15 -2.41
N LEU A 94 10.42 -4.15 -1.64
CA LEU A 94 11.04 -5.48 -1.63
C LEU A 94 10.57 -6.37 -2.79
N LEU A 95 9.52 -5.97 -3.51
CA LEU A 95 8.84 -6.76 -4.55
C LEU A 95 8.92 -6.11 -5.94
N ALA A 96 9.45 -4.88 -6.04
CA ALA A 96 9.45 -4.06 -7.25
C ALA A 96 10.80 -3.37 -7.45
N GLU A 97 11.03 -2.79 -8.64
CA GLU A 97 12.22 -2.01 -8.95
C GLU A 97 12.25 -0.71 -8.16
N HIS A 98 11.14 0.05 -8.21
CA HIS A 98 11.04 1.35 -7.55
C HIS A 98 9.62 1.67 -7.12
N VAL A 99 9.49 2.29 -5.95
CA VAL A 99 8.21 2.75 -5.40
C VAL A 99 8.18 4.28 -5.35
N TYR A 100 7.14 4.86 -5.90
CA TYR A 100 6.79 6.27 -5.79
C TYR A 100 5.61 6.36 -4.83
N THR A 101 5.77 7.03 -3.68
CA THR A 101 4.71 7.09 -2.69
C THR A 101 4.29 8.52 -2.39
N ILE A 102 2.97 8.76 -2.30
CA ILE A 102 2.38 10.09 -2.09
C ILE A 102 1.60 10.10 -0.78
N GLU A 103 1.83 11.13 0.02
CA GLU A 103 1.11 11.38 1.28
C GLU A 103 0.81 12.88 1.43
N ARG A 104 -0.43 13.21 1.81
CA ARG A 104 -0.83 14.60 2.05
C ARG A 104 -0.25 15.20 3.34
N HIS A 105 0.05 14.38 4.34
CA HIS A 105 0.58 14.81 5.63
C HIS A 105 2.11 14.75 5.65
N ALA A 106 2.79 15.90 5.51
CA ALA A 106 4.25 15.98 5.53
C ALA A 106 4.89 15.27 6.74
N VAL A 107 4.26 15.36 7.92
CA VAL A 107 4.76 14.70 9.14
C VAL A 107 4.78 13.17 8.99
N LEU A 108 3.79 12.57 8.31
CA LEU A 108 3.76 11.13 8.05
C LEU A 108 4.81 10.76 6.98
N THR A 109 4.92 11.56 5.92
CA THR A 109 5.95 11.37 4.88
C THR A 109 7.35 11.38 5.48
N ASP A 110 7.66 12.35 6.35
CA ASP A 110 8.95 12.48 7.01
C ASP A 110 9.26 11.25 7.89
N ALA A 111 8.29 10.83 8.70
CA ALA A 111 8.43 9.65 9.56
C ALA A 111 8.63 8.37 8.75
N ALA A 112 7.83 8.17 7.69
CA ALA A 112 7.94 7.01 6.79
C ALA A 112 9.30 6.96 6.10
N SER A 113 9.79 8.12 5.58
CA SER A 113 11.10 8.20 4.92
C SER A 113 12.26 7.94 5.88
N GLN A 114 12.16 8.38 7.14
CA GLN A 114 13.16 8.06 8.17
C GLN A 114 13.18 6.57 8.50
N THR A 115 12.00 5.95 8.60
CA THR A 115 11.88 4.50 8.86
C THR A 115 12.46 3.68 7.70
N ALA A 116 12.16 4.05 6.44
CA ALA A 116 12.72 3.40 5.26
C ALA A 116 14.24 3.48 5.23
N ARG A 117 14.82 4.68 5.47
CA ARG A 117 16.28 4.86 5.57
C ARG A 117 16.90 4.03 6.70
N HIS A 118 16.24 3.97 7.87
CA HIS A 118 16.72 3.14 9.00
C HIS A 118 16.80 1.66 8.64
N LEU A 119 15.88 1.19 7.76
CA LEU A 119 15.84 -0.18 7.24
C LEU A 119 16.81 -0.41 6.06
N GLY A 120 17.53 0.62 5.60
CA GLY A 120 18.42 0.52 4.44
C GLY A 120 17.70 0.42 3.11
N ILE A 121 16.45 0.88 3.03
CA ILE A 121 15.65 0.91 1.79
C ILE A 121 15.97 2.21 1.04
N ASP A 122 16.40 2.10 -0.20
CA ASP A 122 16.86 3.21 -1.06
C ASP A 122 16.06 3.37 -2.37
N ASN A 123 15.17 2.41 -2.68
CA ASN A 123 14.36 2.41 -3.89
C ASN A 123 12.92 2.94 -3.67
N ILE A 124 12.74 3.90 -2.75
CA ILE A 124 11.47 4.60 -2.52
C ILE A 124 11.67 6.11 -2.71
N THR A 125 10.83 6.72 -3.54
CA THR A 125 10.73 8.19 -3.67
C THR A 125 9.45 8.67 -3.00
N PHE A 126 9.58 9.61 -2.07
CA PHE A 126 8.49 10.17 -1.28
C PHE A 126 8.06 11.53 -1.80
N LEU A 127 6.75 11.75 -1.93
CA LEU A 127 6.15 13.04 -2.28
C LEU A 127 5.11 13.45 -1.23
N VAL A 128 5.18 14.71 -0.79
CA VAL A 128 4.07 15.34 -0.07
C VAL A 128 3.13 15.95 -1.08
N GLY A 129 1.90 15.44 -1.21
CA GLY A 129 0.97 15.88 -2.22
C GLY A 129 -0.41 15.24 -2.13
N ASP A 130 -1.29 15.65 -3.04
CA ASP A 130 -2.62 15.07 -3.20
C ASP A 130 -2.51 13.78 -4.04
N GLY A 131 -2.82 12.66 -3.44
CA GLY A 131 -2.79 11.37 -4.13
C GLY A 131 -3.95 11.15 -5.11
N TRP A 132 -4.95 12.04 -5.13
CA TRP A 132 -6.11 11.93 -6.04
C TRP A 132 -5.71 12.00 -7.52
N ASP A 133 -4.74 12.85 -7.82
CA ASP A 133 -4.27 13.07 -9.19
C ASP A 133 -3.08 12.14 -9.55
N GLY A 134 -2.64 11.29 -8.62
CA GLY A 134 -1.48 10.41 -8.80
C GLY A 134 -0.17 11.17 -8.91
N TRP A 135 0.74 10.67 -9.77
CA TRP A 135 2.04 11.31 -10.03
C TRP A 135 2.37 11.26 -11.53
N PRO A 136 1.72 12.13 -12.34
CA PRO A 136 1.83 12.10 -13.81
C PRO A 136 3.27 12.20 -14.34
N GLU A 137 4.15 12.96 -13.65
CA GLU A 137 5.55 13.15 -14.06
C GLU A 137 6.38 11.86 -13.95
N GLN A 138 5.91 10.88 -13.19
CA GLN A 138 6.56 9.60 -13.01
C GLN A 138 5.85 8.45 -13.75
N ALA A 139 4.67 8.71 -14.31
CA ALA A 139 3.93 7.71 -15.09
C ALA A 139 4.68 7.30 -16.39
N PRO A 140 4.40 6.12 -16.96
CA PRO A 140 3.41 5.14 -16.50
C PRO A 140 3.94 4.24 -15.35
N PHE A 141 2.99 3.60 -14.62
CA PHE A 141 3.27 2.65 -13.55
C PHE A 141 2.78 1.25 -13.93
N ASP A 142 3.58 0.23 -13.63
CA ASP A 142 3.21 -1.16 -13.81
C ASP A 142 2.19 -1.61 -12.77
N ALA A 143 2.23 -1.00 -11.58
CA ALA A 143 1.25 -1.24 -10.53
C ALA A 143 0.92 0.05 -9.75
N ILE A 144 -0.34 0.16 -9.30
CA ILE A 144 -0.80 1.24 -8.42
C ILE A 144 -1.47 0.62 -7.19
N ASN A 145 -0.95 0.92 -6.01
CA ASN A 145 -1.55 0.61 -4.74
C ASN A 145 -2.23 1.85 -4.17
N VAL A 146 -3.51 1.77 -3.80
CA VAL A 146 -4.20 2.88 -3.14
C VAL A 146 -4.60 2.46 -1.74
N ALA A 147 -3.94 3.02 -0.72
CA ALA A 147 -4.13 2.67 0.69
C ALA A 147 -5.16 3.56 1.41
N ALA A 148 -6.07 4.18 0.66
CA ALA A 148 -7.19 4.97 1.16
C ALA A 148 -8.43 4.69 0.29
N ALA A 149 -9.62 4.78 0.89
CA ALA A 149 -10.87 4.49 0.18
C ALA A 149 -11.29 5.68 -0.68
N ILE A 150 -11.57 5.42 -1.93
CA ILE A 150 -12.26 6.36 -2.82
C ILE A 150 -13.77 6.10 -2.76
N GLY A 151 -14.56 7.18 -2.96
CA GLY A 151 -16.01 7.07 -3.04
C GLY A 151 -16.48 6.15 -4.19
N ASP A 152 -17.60 6.50 -4.80
CA ASP A 152 -18.23 5.61 -5.79
C ASP A 152 -17.57 5.65 -7.19
N ALA A 153 -16.67 6.59 -7.46
CA ALA A 153 -15.99 6.74 -8.74
C ALA A 153 -14.46 6.76 -8.60
N LEU A 154 -13.82 5.87 -9.35
CA LEU A 154 -12.35 5.81 -9.47
C LEU A 154 -11.82 7.10 -10.12
N PRO A 155 -10.74 7.73 -9.59
CA PRO A 155 -10.09 8.83 -10.29
C PRO A 155 -9.53 8.36 -11.63
N GLN A 156 -10.04 8.93 -12.72
CA GLN A 156 -9.56 8.63 -14.08
C GLN A 156 -8.05 8.86 -14.20
N ALA A 157 -7.53 9.88 -13.47
CA ALA A 157 -6.12 10.20 -13.44
C ALA A 157 -5.23 9.02 -13.01
N LEU A 158 -5.69 8.18 -12.07
CA LEU A 158 -4.91 7.00 -11.65
C LEU A 158 -4.95 5.89 -12.71
N GLU A 159 -6.10 5.68 -13.35
CA GLU A 159 -6.20 4.69 -14.43
C GLU A 159 -5.37 5.08 -15.66
N ASP A 160 -5.33 6.37 -16.01
CA ASP A 160 -4.55 6.89 -17.14
C ASP A 160 -3.03 6.73 -16.92
N GLN A 161 -2.59 6.64 -15.66
CA GLN A 161 -1.19 6.42 -15.28
C GLN A 161 -0.78 4.95 -15.25
N LEU A 162 -1.69 3.99 -15.47
CA LEU A 162 -1.33 2.58 -15.62
C LEU A 162 -0.63 2.32 -16.95
N ALA A 163 0.46 1.58 -16.92
CA ALA A 163 1.10 1.00 -18.11
C ALA A 163 0.18 0.00 -18.81
N ASP A 164 0.52 -0.37 -20.04
CA ASP A 164 -0.11 -1.53 -20.70
C ASP A 164 0.24 -2.81 -19.92
N GLY A 165 -0.75 -3.62 -19.58
CA GLY A 165 -0.60 -4.76 -18.67
C GLY A 165 -0.58 -4.37 -17.19
N GLY A 166 -0.65 -3.07 -16.88
CA GLY A 166 -0.64 -2.54 -15.51
C GLY A 166 -1.89 -2.90 -14.71
N ARG A 167 -1.76 -2.88 -13.38
CA ARG A 167 -2.83 -3.24 -12.45
C ARG A 167 -2.89 -2.29 -11.25
N MET A 168 -4.10 -1.99 -10.80
CA MET A 168 -4.34 -1.15 -9.62
C MET A 168 -5.24 -1.87 -8.64
N VAL A 169 -4.90 -1.77 -7.36
CA VAL A 169 -5.74 -2.22 -6.26
C VAL A 169 -6.14 -1.02 -5.40
N VAL A 170 -7.43 -0.87 -5.17
CA VAL A 170 -7.98 0.30 -4.50
C VAL A 170 -9.26 -0.06 -3.73
N PRO A 171 -9.44 0.44 -2.48
CA PRO A 171 -10.71 0.36 -1.78
C PRO A 171 -11.72 1.34 -2.39
N VAL A 172 -12.91 0.85 -2.75
CA VAL A 172 -14.00 1.65 -3.37
C VAL A 172 -15.27 1.55 -2.54
N GLY A 173 -15.94 2.65 -2.35
CA GLY A 173 -17.23 2.76 -1.67
C GLY A 173 -17.21 3.76 -0.51
N ALA A 174 -18.35 4.38 -0.23
CA ALA A 174 -18.49 5.35 0.86
C ALA A 174 -18.86 4.67 2.19
N ALA A 175 -19.97 3.94 2.24
CA ALA A 175 -20.45 3.27 3.45
C ALA A 175 -20.03 1.79 3.52
N ALA A 176 -20.12 1.07 2.38
CA ALA A 176 -19.66 -0.29 2.22
C ALA A 176 -18.49 -0.28 1.23
N GLN A 177 -17.30 -0.59 1.71
CA GLN A 177 -16.09 -0.56 0.90
C GLN A 177 -15.69 -1.97 0.48
N HIS A 178 -15.20 -2.11 -0.75
CA HIS A 178 -14.65 -3.35 -1.29
C HIS A 178 -13.32 -3.07 -1.99
N LEU A 179 -12.42 -4.01 -1.99
CA LEU A 179 -11.26 -3.95 -2.87
C LEU A 179 -11.71 -4.05 -4.32
N MET A 180 -11.20 -3.17 -5.15
CA MET A 180 -11.34 -3.20 -6.60
C MET A 180 -9.98 -3.48 -7.22
N LEU A 181 -9.91 -4.53 -8.03
CA LEU A 181 -8.77 -4.77 -8.91
C LEU A 181 -9.11 -4.21 -10.29
N THR A 182 -8.28 -3.30 -10.76
CA THR A 182 -8.33 -2.73 -12.12
C THR A 182 -7.12 -3.25 -12.90
N GLU A 183 -7.34 -3.75 -14.12
CA GLU A 183 -6.30 -4.25 -15.02
C GLU A 183 -6.44 -3.54 -16.36
N ARG A 184 -5.34 -2.97 -16.88
CA ARG A 184 -5.28 -2.34 -18.19
C ARG A 184 -4.68 -3.30 -19.22
N LYS A 185 -5.26 -3.36 -20.40
CA LYS A 185 -4.71 -4.07 -21.57
C LYS A 185 -5.00 -3.25 -22.84
N GLY A 186 -3.98 -2.58 -23.34
CA GLY A 186 -4.12 -1.56 -24.37
C GLY A 186 -5.08 -0.46 -23.92
N ASP A 187 -6.11 -0.19 -24.72
CA ASP A 187 -7.16 0.79 -24.42
C ASP A 187 -8.28 0.26 -23.51
N GLN A 188 -8.25 -1.04 -23.18
CA GLN A 188 -9.28 -1.66 -22.36
C GLN A 188 -8.90 -1.66 -20.89
N VAL A 189 -9.87 -1.29 -20.04
CA VAL A 189 -9.76 -1.35 -18.59
C VAL A 189 -10.81 -2.31 -18.06
N ARG A 190 -10.37 -3.35 -17.38
CA ARG A 190 -11.24 -4.33 -16.71
C ARG A 190 -11.19 -4.10 -15.20
N ARG A 191 -12.36 -4.04 -14.57
CA ARG A 191 -12.50 -3.86 -13.12
C ARG A 191 -13.20 -5.07 -12.53
N ARG A 192 -12.72 -5.51 -11.35
CA ARG A 192 -13.31 -6.64 -10.61
C ARG A 192 -13.40 -6.28 -9.13
N GLN A 193 -14.62 -6.26 -8.62
CA GLN A 193 -14.88 -6.11 -7.20
C GLN A 193 -14.52 -7.40 -6.46
N LEU A 194 -13.91 -7.24 -5.30
CA LEU A 194 -13.40 -8.31 -4.44
C LEU A 194 -14.00 -8.21 -3.03
N GLU A 195 -13.25 -8.67 -2.02
CA GLU A 195 -13.66 -8.73 -0.62
C GLU A 195 -13.97 -7.35 -0.02
N ALA A 196 -14.85 -7.37 0.99
CA ALA A 196 -15.17 -6.19 1.79
C ALA A 196 -13.98 -5.77 2.66
N VAL A 197 -13.74 -4.46 2.74
CA VAL A 197 -12.66 -3.84 3.52
C VAL A 197 -13.14 -2.56 4.19
N GLN A 198 -12.27 -1.98 5.04
CA GLN A 198 -12.52 -0.66 5.62
C GLN A 198 -11.21 0.14 5.66
N PHE A 199 -11.23 1.29 5.01
CA PHE A 199 -10.13 2.24 4.92
C PHE A 199 -10.58 3.64 5.30
N VAL A 200 -9.63 4.48 5.69
CA VAL A 200 -9.82 5.93 5.77
C VAL A 200 -10.08 6.50 4.37
N PRO A 201 -10.85 7.59 4.25
CA PRO A 201 -11.15 8.14 2.92
C PRO A 201 -9.91 8.79 2.28
N LEU A 202 -9.78 8.62 0.96
CA LEU A 202 -8.92 9.45 0.13
C LEU A 202 -9.59 10.83 -0.01
N VAL A 203 -8.93 11.87 0.50
CA VAL A 203 -9.47 13.24 0.53
C VAL A 203 -8.79 14.07 -0.53
N ARG A 204 -9.57 14.73 -1.39
CA ARG A 204 -9.10 15.65 -2.42
C ARG A 204 -8.82 17.04 -1.85
N GLY A 205 -7.73 17.65 -2.31
CA GLY A 205 -7.30 18.99 -1.89
C GLY A 205 -6.56 19.01 -0.54
N ASN A 206 -5.90 20.13 -0.28
CA ASN A 206 -5.20 20.40 0.98
C ASN A 206 -6.14 20.93 2.05
#